data_c8392239d325fb4c00ea499865a754f3
#
_entry.id   c8392239d325fb4c00ea499865a754f3
#
_cell.length_a   1.000
_cell.length_b   1.000
_cell.length_c   1.000
_cell.angle_alpha   90.00
_cell.angle_beta   90.00
_cell.angle_gamma   90.00
#
_symmetry.space_group_name_H-M   'P 1'
#
loop_
_entity.id
_entity.type
_entity.pdbx_description
1 polymer ?
#
loop_
_entity_poly.entity_id
_entity_poly.type
_entity_poly.pdbx_seq_one_letter_code
_entity_poly.pdbx_strand_id
1 'polypeptide(L)'
;MTAPARTRFTELSARERAAALLDPGTFRELIGPFERLESPHLEPQGVVPACDDGVVVARGYLDGEKAVVLAVEGLFQGGGIGEVSGAKIAGALGLALRDAERGHPVCPVLLLETGGIRLQEANLGLLTVAEIHAAIVALRSYVPVIGVVAGMVGCFGGMAIAAGLCSRVIMTREGRLGLNGPQVVEQEAGVAELDSEDHRLVWETIGGQQRVATGVADVLVEDDVAMIAEAVRTACEAGVPAEHRSAQVGRYEARLARINVSEPFDGPALRALWDDDGGER
;
A
#
# COMPACT_ATOMS: atom_id res chain seq x y z
N MET A 1 10.37 35.56 3.64
CA MET A 1 9.28 34.58 3.44
C MET A 1 9.74 33.31 4.11
N THR A 2 9.17 32.97 5.25
CA THR A 2 9.36 31.65 5.91
C THR A 2 8.75 30.58 5.00
N ALA A 3 9.52 29.56 4.63
CA ALA A 3 8.98 28.39 3.94
C ALA A 3 7.78 27.85 4.76
N PRO A 4 6.68 27.43 4.11
CA PRO A 4 5.57 26.80 4.84
C PRO A 4 6.12 25.62 5.65
N ALA A 5 5.65 25.48 6.89
CA ALA A 5 6.04 24.37 7.75
C ALA A 5 5.68 23.06 7.03
N ARG A 6 6.65 22.16 6.84
CA ARG A 6 6.42 20.82 6.30
C ARG A 6 5.46 20.07 7.24
N THR A 7 4.39 19.54 6.69
CA THR A 7 3.48 18.65 7.44
C THR A 7 3.83 17.22 7.07
N ARG A 8 4.28 16.44 8.05
CA ARG A 8 4.64 15.04 7.83
C ARG A 8 3.37 14.21 7.61
N PHE A 9 3.37 13.44 6.55
CA PHE A 9 2.24 12.56 6.23
C PHE A 9 2.06 11.43 7.26
N THR A 10 3.16 10.94 7.82
CA THR A 10 3.18 9.91 8.85
C THR A 10 2.56 10.35 10.18
N GLU A 11 2.51 11.66 10.47
CA GLU A 11 1.91 12.20 11.70
C GLU A 11 0.37 12.32 11.61
N LEU A 12 -0.21 12.18 10.42
CA LEU A 12 -1.63 12.28 10.18
C LEU A 12 -2.33 10.93 10.38
N SER A 13 -3.56 10.94 10.89
CA SER A 13 -4.47 9.79 10.87
C SER A 13 -4.87 9.42 9.43
N ALA A 14 -5.39 8.22 9.22
CA ALA A 14 -5.87 7.79 7.90
C ALA A 14 -6.91 8.75 7.31
N ARG A 15 -7.81 9.32 8.14
CA ARG A 15 -8.80 10.33 7.70
C ARG A 15 -8.15 11.62 7.25
N GLU A 16 -7.18 12.12 8.01
CA GLU A 16 -6.46 13.33 7.66
C GLU A 16 -5.61 13.14 6.41
N ARG A 17 -4.95 11.98 6.27
CA ARG A 17 -4.20 11.62 5.04
C ARG A 17 -5.11 11.60 3.83
N ALA A 18 -6.28 10.94 3.93
CA ALA A 18 -7.25 10.89 2.84
C ALA A 18 -7.78 12.28 2.48
N ALA A 19 -8.10 13.11 3.49
CA ALA A 19 -8.56 14.48 3.28
C ALA A 19 -7.48 15.38 2.67
N ALA A 20 -6.21 15.18 3.04
CA ALA A 20 -5.09 15.97 2.54
C ALA A 20 -4.73 15.68 1.06
N LEU A 21 -5.07 14.49 0.55
CA LEU A 21 -4.88 14.15 -0.85
C LEU A 21 -5.98 14.74 -1.74
N LEU A 22 -7.21 14.83 -1.24
CA LEU A 22 -8.36 15.28 -2.02
C LEU A 22 -8.44 16.80 -2.10
N ASP A 23 -9.06 17.30 -3.15
CA ASP A 23 -9.28 18.73 -3.34
C ASP A 23 -10.04 19.34 -2.15
N PRO A 24 -9.68 20.55 -1.71
CA PRO A 24 -10.28 21.18 -0.53
C PRO A 24 -11.80 21.20 -0.57
N GLY A 25 -12.43 20.71 0.51
CA GLY A 25 -13.88 20.69 0.66
C GLY A 25 -14.61 19.56 -0.09
N THR A 26 -13.88 18.67 -0.76
CA THR A 26 -14.50 17.56 -1.53
C THR A 26 -14.49 16.23 -0.78
N PHE A 27 -13.72 16.11 0.30
CA PHE A 27 -13.66 14.90 1.13
C PHE A 27 -15.04 14.50 1.65
N ARG A 28 -15.42 13.26 1.38
CA ARG A 28 -16.60 12.63 1.94
C ARG A 28 -16.32 11.18 2.29
N GLU A 29 -16.33 10.88 3.58
CA GLU A 29 -16.22 9.51 4.07
C GLU A 29 -17.50 8.72 3.80
N LEU A 30 -17.33 7.48 3.38
CA LEU A 30 -18.38 6.50 3.12
C LEU A 30 -18.21 5.34 4.11
N ILE A 31 -19.31 4.89 4.70
CA ILE A 31 -19.30 3.78 5.66
C ILE A 31 -18.29 4.07 6.79
N GLY A 32 -18.52 5.17 7.49
CA GLY A 32 -17.71 5.60 8.62
C GLY A 32 -18.09 4.88 9.92
N PRO A 33 -17.49 5.26 11.07
CA PRO A 33 -17.71 4.60 12.35
C PRO A 33 -19.15 4.67 12.87
N PHE A 34 -19.93 5.64 12.40
CA PHE A 34 -21.33 5.80 12.82
C PHE A 34 -22.27 4.72 12.25
N GLU A 35 -21.90 4.06 11.16
CA GLU A 35 -22.61 2.93 10.60
C GLU A 35 -22.43 1.66 11.44
N ARG A 36 -21.43 1.62 12.32
CA ARG A 36 -21.15 0.52 13.26
C ARG A 36 -21.17 -0.86 12.61
N LEU A 37 -20.48 -1.00 11.49
CA LEU A 37 -20.31 -2.30 10.88
C LEU A 37 -19.28 -3.09 11.68
N GLU A 38 -19.71 -4.25 12.15
CA GLU A 38 -18.90 -5.11 13.01
C GLU A 38 -18.83 -6.52 12.41
N SER A 39 -17.67 -7.16 12.54
CA SER A 39 -17.55 -8.58 12.22
C SER A 39 -18.17 -9.43 13.31
N PRO A 40 -19.11 -10.35 13.00
CA PRO A 40 -19.70 -11.25 14.00
C PRO A 40 -18.70 -12.28 14.54
N HIS A 41 -17.49 -12.32 13.99
CA HIS A 41 -16.46 -13.28 14.36
C HIS A 41 -15.52 -12.77 15.46
N LEU A 42 -15.60 -11.50 15.87
CA LEU A 42 -14.75 -10.93 16.93
C LEU A 42 -15.24 -11.31 18.33
N GLU A 43 -16.53 -11.17 18.61
CA GLU A 43 -17.12 -11.43 19.94
C GLU A 43 -16.90 -12.88 20.41
N PRO A 44 -17.10 -13.94 19.58
CA PRO A 44 -16.83 -15.32 19.99
C PRO A 44 -15.39 -15.60 20.39
N GLN A 45 -14.45 -14.76 19.97
CA GLN A 45 -13.02 -14.85 20.31
C GLN A 45 -12.62 -13.93 21.46
N GLY A 46 -13.59 -13.29 22.12
CA GLY A 46 -13.36 -12.38 23.22
C GLY A 46 -12.72 -11.04 22.79
N VAL A 47 -12.79 -10.72 21.49
CA VAL A 47 -12.35 -9.44 20.94
C VAL A 47 -13.54 -8.49 20.96
N VAL A 48 -13.40 -7.36 21.68
CA VAL A 48 -14.44 -6.32 21.72
C VAL A 48 -14.47 -5.60 20.36
N PRO A 49 -15.61 -5.63 19.65
CA PRO A 49 -15.74 -4.86 18.41
C PRO A 49 -15.55 -3.37 18.67
N ALA A 50 -14.79 -2.71 17.82
CA ALA A 50 -14.66 -1.25 17.86
C ALA A 50 -15.66 -0.61 16.90
N CYS A 51 -16.07 0.63 17.18
CA CYS A 51 -16.93 1.39 16.26
C CYS A 51 -16.26 1.67 14.91
N ASP A 52 -14.94 1.58 14.85
CA ASP A 52 -14.14 1.69 13.63
C ASP A 52 -13.52 0.32 13.27
N ASP A 53 -13.33 0.06 12.01
CA ASP A 53 -12.70 -1.16 11.48
C ASP A 53 -11.26 -0.94 11.03
N GLY A 54 -10.73 0.29 11.17
CA GLY A 54 -9.38 0.68 10.79
C GLY A 54 -9.22 1.03 9.30
N VAL A 55 -10.31 1.17 8.53
CA VAL A 55 -10.26 1.58 7.12
C VAL A 55 -11.19 2.75 6.85
N VAL A 56 -10.64 3.80 6.28
CA VAL A 56 -11.38 4.96 5.77
C VAL A 56 -11.58 4.79 4.26
N VAL A 57 -12.83 4.83 3.83
CA VAL A 57 -13.21 4.94 2.42
C VAL A 57 -13.69 6.38 2.20
N ALA A 58 -12.92 7.15 1.45
CA ALA A 58 -13.26 8.54 1.15
C ALA A 58 -13.39 8.76 -0.35
N ARG A 59 -14.45 9.44 -0.77
CA ARG A 59 -14.57 9.94 -2.14
C ARG A 59 -14.35 11.44 -2.18
N GLY A 60 -13.89 11.94 -3.32
CA GLY A 60 -13.68 13.36 -3.58
C GLY A 60 -13.15 13.56 -4.98
N TYR A 61 -12.34 14.59 -5.13
CA TYR A 61 -11.69 14.92 -6.39
C TYR A 61 -10.18 15.07 -6.20
N LEU A 62 -9.43 14.80 -7.26
CA LEU A 62 -8.00 15.07 -7.41
C LEU A 62 -7.85 15.91 -8.67
N ASP A 63 -7.51 17.19 -8.53
CA ASP A 63 -7.47 18.17 -9.63
C ASP A 63 -8.74 18.17 -10.49
N GLY A 64 -9.90 18.11 -9.83
CA GLY A 64 -11.22 18.10 -10.47
C GLY A 64 -11.68 16.74 -11.01
N GLU A 65 -10.81 15.73 -11.06
CA GLU A 65 -11.16 14.37 -11.46
C GLU A 65 -11.64 13.52 -10.29
N LYS A 66 -12.61 12.63 -10.53
CA LYS A 66 -13.18 11.79 -9.46
C LYS A 66 -12.15 10.84 -8.91
N ALA A 67 -12.09 10.75 -7.56
CA ALA A 67 -11.21 9.84 -6.87
C ALA A 67 -11.89 9.14 -5.69
N VAL A 68 -11.40 7.96 -5.35
CA VAL A 68 -11.69 7.25 -4.11
C VAL A 68 -10.37 6.93 -3.40
N VAL A 69 -10.26 7.36 -2.14
CA VAL A 69 -9.10 7.09 -1.29
C VAL A 69 -9.49 6.03 -0.27
N LEU A 70 -8.70 4.97 -0.22
CA LEU A 70 -8.87 3.80 0.66
C LEU A 70 -7.69 3.81 1.63
N ALA A 71 -7.88 4.34 2.83
CA ALA A 71 -6.80 4.57 3.77
C ALA A 71 -6.88 3.60 4.95
N VAL A 72 -5.82 2.83 5.15
CA VAL A 72 -5.67 1.94 6.31
C VAL A 72 -5.06 2.72 7.47
N GLU A 73 -5.69 2.63 8.64
CA GLU A 73 -5.20 3.22 9.89
C GLU A 73 -4.23 2.27 10.60
N GLY A 74 -2.94 2.56 10.48
CA GLY A 74 -1.88 1.73 11.06
C GLY A 74 -1.94 1.62 12.58
N LEU A 75 -2.42 2.64 13.27
CA LEU A 75 -2.58 2.64 14.73
C LEU A 75 -3.74 1.76 15.20
N PHE A 76 -4.68 1.44 14.31
CA PHE A 76 -5.78 0.51 14.64
C PHE A 76 -5.34 -0.93 14.40
N GLN A 77 -4.99 -1.63 15.47
CA GLN A 77 -4.56 -3.04 15.46
C GLN A 77 -3.43 -3.33 14.44
N GLY A 78 -2.45 -2.40 14.32
CA GLY A 78 -1.34 -2.53 13.39
C GLY A 78 -1.76 -2.50 11.92
N GLY A 79 -2.91 -1.89 11.59
CA GLY A 79 -3.47 -1.88 10.23
C GLY A 79 -3.94 -3.25 9.76
N GLY A 80 -4.30 -4.15 10.69
CA GLY A 80 -4.76 -5.50 10.36
C GLY A 80 -6.04 -5.50 9.51
N ILE A 81 -6.03 -6.24 8.40
CA ILE A 81 -7.17 -6.38 7.51
C ILE A 81 -8.04 -7.55 7.95
N GLY A 82 -9.28 -7.24 8.28
CA GLY A 82 -10.31 -8.20 8.68
C GLY A 82 -11.47 -8.25 7.68
N GLU A 83 -12.59 -8.83 8.13
CA GLU A 83 -13.78 -9.00 7.29
C GLU A 83 -14.34 -7.64 6.83
N VAL A 84 -14.65 -6.75 7.77
CA VAL A 84 -15.29 -5.46 7.46
C VAL A 84 -14.34 -4.53 6.73
N SER A 85 -13.13 -4.35 7.26
CA SER A 85 -12.12 -3.47 6.66
C SER A 85 -11.75 -3.90 5.24
N GLY A 86 -11.55 -5.18 5.03
CA GLY A 86 -11.25 -5.73 3.70
C GLY A 86 -12.44 -5.63 2.74
N ALA A 87 -13.65 -5.92 3.20
CA ALA A 87 -14.88 -5.79 2.40
C ALA A 87 -15.14 -4.33 1.98
N LYS A 88 -14.84 -3.34 2.84
CA LYS A 88 -14.91 -1.91 2.49
C LYS A 88 -13.96 -1.57 1.34
N ILE A 89 -12.70 -2.05 1.40
CA ILE A 89 -11.72 -1.82 0.32
C ILE A 89 -12.19 -2.52 -0.96
N ALA A 90 -12.48 -3.82 -0.91
CA ALA A 90 -12.89 -4.60 -2.08
C ALA A 90 -14.18 -4.06 -2.70
N GLY A 91 -15.16 -3.70 -1.87
CA GLY A 91 -16.44 -3.12 -2.31
C GLY A 91 -16.27 -1.76 -2.99
N ALA A 92 -15.42 -0.89 -2.46
CA ALA A 92 -15.14 0.41 -3.07
C ALA A 92 -14.42 0.27 -4.42
N LEU A 93 -13.44 -0.63 -4.53
CA LEU A 93 -12.78 -0.95 -5.80
C LEU A 93 -13.77 -1.56 -6.81
N GLY A 94 -14.66 -2.45 -6.38
CA GLY A 94 -15.72 -3.02 -7.21
C GLY A 94 -16.75 -1.99 -7.69
N LEU A 95 -17.03 -0.94 -6.89
CA LEU A 95 -17.86 0.19 -7.31
C LEU A 95 -17.13 1.03 -8.35
N ALA A 96 -15.86 1.34 -8.13
CA ALA A 96 -15.04 2.09 -9.10
C ALA A 96 -14.93 1.34 -10.44
N LEU A 97 -14.81 -0.01 -10.42
CA LEU A 97 -14.83 -0.84 -11.62
C LEU A 97 -16.14 -0.68 -12.39
N ARG A 98 -17.28 -0.83 -11.71
CA ARG A 98 -18.60 -0.66 -12.36
C ARG A 98 -18.80 0.74 -12.93
N ASP A 99 -18.28 1.77 -12.27
CA ASP A 99 -18.33 3.13 -12.77
C ASP A 99 -17.43 3.30 -14.00
N ALA A 100 -16.23 2.74 -14.00
CA ALA A 100 -15.32 2.76 -15.14
C ALA A 100 -15.91 2.04 -16.37
N GLU A 101 -16.52 0.86 -16.18
CA GLU A 101 -17.24 0.11 -17.23
C GLU A 101 -18.39 0.91 -17.87
N ARG A 102 -18.99 1.86 -17.12
CA ARG A 102 -20.05 2.76 -17.59
C ARG A 102 -19.53 4.06 -18.18
N GLY A 103 -18.21 4.21 -18.31
CA GLY A 103 -17.58 5.44 -18.83
C GLY A 103 -17.48 6.57 -17.80
N HIS A 104 -17.55 6.26 -16.51
CA HIS A 104 -17.40 7.20 -15.41
C HIS A 104 -16.16 6.86 -14.57
N PRO A 105 -14.94 7.04 -15.09
CA PRO A 105 -13.72 6.62 -14.40
C PRO A 105 -13.57 7.33 -13.05
N VAL A 106 -13.09 6.59 -12.05
CA VAL A 106 -12.76 7.06 -10.72
C VAL A 106 -11.34 6.58 -10.40
N CYS A 107 -10.39 7.46 -10.08
CA CYS A 107 -9.03 7.08 -9.73
C CYS A 107 -8.99 6.51 -8.29
N PRO A 108 -8.64 5.23 -8.09
CA PRO A 108 -8.49 4.67 -6.76
C PRO A 108 -7.07 4.89 -6.24
N VAL A 109 -6.97 5.38 -4.99
CA VAL A 109 -5.73 5.56 -4.25
C VAL A 109 -5.80 4.76 -2.96
N LEU A 110 -4.88 3.82 -2.77
CA LEU A 110 -4.76 2.99 -1.58
C LEU A 110 -3.61 3.50 -0.71
N LEU A 111 -3.92 3.98 0.48
CA LEU A 111 -2.93 4.33 1.50
C LEU A 111 -2.69 3.09 2.36
N LEU A 112 -1.59 2.41 2.09
CA LEU A 112 -1.29 1.08 2.61
C LEU A 112 -0.37 1.18 3.83
N GLU A 113 -0.97 1.16 5.02
CA GLU A 113 -0.27 1.08 6.29
C GLU A 113 -0.80 -0.11 7.08
N THR A 114 -0.24 -1.31 6.83
CA THR A 114 -0.83 -2.56 7.30
C THR A 114 0.19 -3.64 7.60
N GLY A 115 0.05 -4.27 8.77
CA GLY A 115 0.80 -5.47 9.15
C GLY A 115 0.36 -6.75 8.44
N GLY A 116 -0.72 -6.72 7.65
CA GLY A 116 -1.27 -7.88 6.97
C GLY A 116 -2.70 -8.22 7.42
N ILE A 117 -3.04 -9.50 7.46
CA ILE A 117 -4.36 -9.96 7.90
C ILE A 117 -4.54 -9.88 9.41
N ARG A 118 -5.78 -9.68 9.85
CA ARG A 118 -6.19 -9.79 11.24
C ARG A 118 -6.42 -11.26 11.60
N LEU A 119 -5.50 -11.85 12.36
CA LEU A 119 -5.54 -13.28 12.70
C LEU A 119 -6.77 -13.67 13.51
N GLN A 120 -7.33 -12.76 14.28
CA GLN A 120 -8.53 -12.97 15.09
C GLN A 120 -9.78 -13.31 14.27
N GLU A 121 -9.81 -12.93 13.00
CA GLU A 121 -10.91 -13.19 12.09
C GLU A 121 -10.66 -14.39 11.15
N ALA A 122 -9.62 -15.17 11.44
CA ALA A 122 -9.24 -16.39 10.73
C ALA A 122 -9.18 -16.19 9.20
N ASN A 123 -9.87 -17.04 8.43
CA ASN A 123 -9.80 -17.01 6.97
C ASN A 123 -10.55 -15.82 6.32
N LEU A 124 -11.35 -15.05 7.07
CA LEU A 124 -12.09 -13.93 6.52
C LEU A 124 -11.18 -12.79 6.06
N GLY A 125 -10.10 -12.53 6.82
CA GLY A 125 -9.07 -11.60 6.38
C GLY A 125 -8.39 -12.02 5.08
N LEU A 126 -8.10 -13.32 4.93
CA LEU A 126 -7.52 -13.87 3.68
C LEU A 126 -8.50 -13.76 2.51
N LEU A 127 -9.78 -14.06 2.74
CA LEU A 127 -10.83 -13.97 1.71
C LEU A 127 -10.93 -12.53 1.19
N THR A 128 -11.05 -11.55 2.09
CA THR A 128 -11.21 -10.15 1.68
C THR A 128 -9.95 -9.61 1.00
N VAL A 129 -8.75 -10.03 1.41
CA VAL A 129 -7.50 -9.69 0.70
C VAL A 129 -7.50 -10.27 -0.71
N ALA A 130 -7.97 -11.51 -0.92
CA ALA A 130 -8.09 -12.08 -2.26
C ALA A 130 -9.10 -11.31 -3.12
N GLU A 131 -10.22 -10.86 -2.55
CA GLU A 131 -11.20 -10.00 -3.24
C GLU A 131 -10.58 -8.63 -3.61
N ILE A 132 -9.76 -8.03 -2.73
CA ILE A 132 -9.02 -6.80 -3.03
C ILE A 132 -8.08 -7.02 -4.22
N HIS A 133 -7.31 -8.12 -4.23
CA HIS A 133 -6.43 -8.46 -5.36
C HIS A 133 -7.19 -8.59 -6.67
N ALA A 134 -8.30 -9.34 -6.67
CA ALA A 134 -9.15 -9.52 -7.85
C ALA A 134 -9.71 -8.18 -8.35
N ALA A 135 -10.18 -7.32 -7.43
CA ALA A 135 -10.72 -6.01 -7.76
C ALA A 135 -9.66 -5.07 -8.35
N ILE A 136 -8.43 -5.04 -7.79
CA ILE A 136 -7.31 -4.26 -8.34
C ILE A 136 -7.00 -4.73 -9.77
N VAL A 137 -6.85 -6.04 -9.99
CA VAL A 137 -6.50 -6.60 -11.30
C VAL A 137 -7.56 -6.29 -12.34
N ALA A 138 -8.84 -6.37 -12.00
CA ALA A 138 -9.93 -6.02 -12.89
C ALA A 138 -9.97 -4.52 -13.21
N LEU A 139 -9.84 -3.67 -12.17
CA LEU A 139 -9.99 -2.21 -12.29
C LEU A 139 -8.82 -1.56 -13.03
N ARG A 140 -7.58 -2.01 -12.82
CA ARG A 140 -6.37 -1.40 -13.36
C ARG A 140 -6.26 -1.43 -14.89
N SER A 141 -7.15 -2.18 -15.57
CA SER A 141 -7.28 -2.19 -17.03
C SER A 141 -8.04 -0.96 -17.55
N TYR A 142 -8.80 -0.30 -16.69
CA TYR A 142 -9.65 0.85 -17.03
C TYR A 142 -9.06 2.18 -16.53
N VAL A 143 -8.53 2.17 -15.32
CA VAL A 143 -7.96 3.35 -14.64
C VAL A 143 -6.68 2.97 -13.90
N PRO A 144 -5.74 3.91 -13.70
CA PRO A 144 -4.56 3.63 -12.88
C PRO A 144 -4.98 3.42 -11.43
N VAL A 145 -4.53 2.33 -10.81
CA VAL A 145 -4.68 2.07 -9.37
C VAL A 145 -3.39 2.48 -8.67
N ILE A 146 -3.46 3.41 -7.73
CA ILE A 146 -2.29 4.00 -7.09
C ILE A 146 -2.15 3.45 -5.67
N GLY A 147 -0.98 2.87 -5.35
CA GLY A 147 -0.61 2.48 -4.00
C GLY A 147 0.36 3.48 -3.38
N VAL A 148 0.15 3.85 -2.11
CA VAL A 148 1.06 4.70 -1.33
C VAL A 148 1.47 3.96 -0.08
N VAL A 149 2.77 3.79 0.13
CA VAL A 149 3.36 3.16 1.33
C VAL A 149 4.26 4.19 2.01
N ALA A 150 3.69 4.91 2.98
CA ALA A 150 4.34 6.02 3.66
C ALA A 150 4.26 5.94 5.19
N GLY A 151 3.51 4.99 5.73
CA GLY A 151 3.26 4.88 7.18
C GLY A 151 4.38 4.19 7.95
N MET A 152 4.32 4.32 9.28
CA MET A 152 5.31 3.74 10.20
C MET A 152 5.19 2.22 10.33
N VAL A 153 4.00 1.66 10.12
CA VAL A 153 3.79 0.20 10.13
C VAL A 153 4.43 -0.44 8.91
N GLY A 154 4.33 0.21 7.75
CA GLY A 154 4.71 -0.36 6.46
C GLY A 154 3.55 -1.12 5.82
N CYS A 155 3.84 -1.92 4.78
CA CYS A 155 2.86 -2.73 4.07
C CYS A 155 3.35 -4.16 3.94
N PHE A 156 2.66 -5.09 4.61
CA PHE A 156 3.08 -6.50 4.72
C PHE A 156 1.97 -7.49 4.38
N GLY A 157 2.33 -8.76 4.31
CA GLY A 157 1.41 -9.87 4.03
C GLY A 157 0.75 -9.78 2.66
N GLY A 158 -0.48 -10.21 2.59
CA GLY A 158 -1.27 -10.16 1.35
C GLY A 158 -1.46 -8.74 0.80
N MET A 159 -1.43 -7.71 1.66
CA MET A 159 -1.54 -6.33 1.20
C MET A 159 -0.25 -5.82 0.53
N ALA A 160 0.91 -6.43 0.80
CA ALA A 160 2.12 -6.17 0.01
C ALA A 160 1.97 -6.71 -1.43
N ILE A 161 1.26 -7.82 -1.61
CA ILE A 161 0.88 -8.32 -2.94
C ILE A 161 -0.10 -7.32 -3.60
N ALA A 162 -1.09 -6.81 -2.86
CA ALA A 162 -2.00 -5.78 -3.36
C ALA A 162 -1.24 -4.54 -3.86
N ALA A 163 -0.23 -4.07 -3.10
CA ALA A 163 0.66 -2.99 -3.53
C ALA A 163 1.37 -3.34 -4.86
N GLY A 164 1.94 -4.55 -4.97
CA GLY A 164 2.59 -5.04 -6.19
C GLY A 164 1.65 -5.14 -7.39
N LEU A 165 0.34 -5.32 -7.17
CA LEU A 165 -0.68 -5.36 -8.21
C LEU A 165 -1.15 -3.96 -8.64
N CYS A 166 -0.91 -2.91 -7.86
CA CYS A 166 -1.23 -1.55 -8.24
C CYS A 166 -0.50 -1.13 -9.53
N SER A 167 -1.10 -0.22 -10.28
CA SER A 167 -0.50 0.34 -11.49
C SER A 167 0.78 1.10 -11.20
N ARG A 168 0.79 1.84 -10.09
CA ARG A 168 1.97 2.57 -9.58
C ARG A 168 2.02 2.49 -8.06
N VAL A 169 3.24 2.42 -7.53
CA VAL A 169 3.52 2.42 -6.09
C VAL A 169 4.42 3.59 -5.74
N ILE A 170 3.94 4.47 -4.88
CA ILE A 170 4.67 5.60 -4.33
C ILE A 170 5.14 5.23 -2.92
N MET A 171 6.40 5.45 -2.61
CA MET A 171 6.94 5.18 -1.27
C MET A 171 7.68 6.38 -0.72
N THR A 172 7.61 6.57 0.59
CA THR A 172 8.58 7.42 1.30
C THR A 172 9.83 6.62 1.66
N ARG A 173 10.91 7.32 2.06
CA ARG A 173 12.14 6.65 2.54
C ARG A 173 11.86 5.76 3.75
N GLU A 174 10.97 6.21 4.63
CA GLU A 174 10.56 5.57 5.86
C GLU A 174 9.60 4.39 5.63
N GLY A 175 8.89 4.40 4.50
CA GLY A 175 7.98 3.32 4.12
C GLY A 175 8.70 1.99 3.96
N ARG A 176 8.07 0.91 4.39
CA ARG A 176 8.58 -0.46 4.28
C ARG A 176 7.57 -1.32 3.53
N LEU A 177 8.06 -2.09 2.58
CA LEU A 177 7.21 -2.97 1.76
C LEU A 177 7.85 -4.35 1.66
N GLY A 178 7.16 -5.37 2.14
CA GLY A 178 7.64 -6.74 2.12
C GLY A 178 6.53 -7.76 2.33
N LEU A 179 6.75 -9.00 1.94
CA LEU A 179 5.78 -10.07 2.18
C LEU A 179 5.69 -10.37 3.68
N ASN A 180 6.83 -10.51 4.36
CA ASN A 180 6.91 -10.70 5.80
C ASN A 180 7.47 -9.45 6.48
N GLY A 181 6.94 -9.13 7.67
CA GLY A 181 7.53 -8.11 8.53
C GLY A 181 8.88 -8.57 9.09
N PRO A 182 9.80 -7.64 9.44
CA PRO A 182 11.14 -8.00 9.94
C PRO A 182 11.10 -8.94 11.14
N GLN A 183 10.21 -8.69 12.10
CA GLN A 183 10.05 -9.53 13.29
C GLN A 183 9.61 -10.95 12.95
N VAL A 184 8.79 -11.12 11.92
CA VAL A 184 8.35 -12.45 11.45
C VAL A 184 9.52 -13.20 10.83
N VAL A 185 10.35 -12.53 10.02
CA VAL A 185 11.55 -13.14 9.42
C VAL A 185 12.53 -13.57 10.51
N GLU A 186 12.80 -12.70 11.49
CA GLU A 186 13.68 -13.02 12.62
C GLU A 186 13.14 -14.20 13.43
N GLN A 187 11.82 -14.23 13.72
CA GLN A 187 11.19 -15.30 14.48
C GLN A 187 11.29 -16.66 13.77
N GLU A 188 11.15 -16.68 12.47
CA GLU A 188 11.12 -17.92 11.67
C GLU A 188 12.51 -18.40 11.24
N ALA A 189 13.41 -17.48 10.89
CA ALA A 189 14.71 -17.81 10.31
C ALA A 189 15.91 -17.48 11.24
N GLY A 190 15.65 -16.73 12.30
CA GLY A 190 16.64 -16.35 13.32
C GLY A 190 17.29 -15.00 13.04
N VAL A 191 17.85 -14.41 14.12
CA VAL A 191 18.52 -13.10 14.09
C VAL A 191 19.71 -13.05 13.12
N ALA A 192 20.33 -14.20 12.84
CA ALA A 192 21.44 -14.28 11.88
C ALA A 192 20.99 -14.04 10.43
N GLU A 193 19.72 -14.32 10.10
CA GLU A 193 19.14 -14.05 8.80
C GLU A 193 18.71 -12.58 8.68
N LEU A 194 17.98 -12.08 9.67
CA LEU A 194 17.55 -10.70 9.76
C LEU A 194 17.38 -10.28 11.21
N ASP A 195 18.20 -9.34 11.67
CA ASP A 195 18.01 -8.67 12.96
C ASP A 195 16.95 -7.55 12.78
N SER A 196 15.78 -7.76 13.35
CA SER A 196 14.66 -6.81 13.25
C SER A 196 14.90 -5.50 14.00
N GLU A 197 15.86 -5.47 14.93
CA GLU A 197 16.30 -4.28 15.66
C GLU A 197 17.39 -3.51 14.91
N ASP A 198 18.07 -4.12 13.93
CA ASP A 198 18.96 -3.39 13.03
C ASP A 198 18.14 -2.60 12.00
N HIS A 199 17.70 -1.42 12.43
CA HIS A 199 16.91 -0.52 11.59
C HIS A 199 17.59 -0.23 10.24
N ARG A 200 18.93 -0.07 10.22
CA ARG A 200 19.66 0.19 8.98
C ARG A 200 19.48 -0.99 8.01
N LEU A 201 19.71 -2.21 8.46
CA LEU A 201 19.56 -3.42 7.65
C LEU A 201 18.11 -3.57 7.15
N VAL A 202 17.12 -3.34 8.01
CA VAL A 202 15.70 -3.39 7.63
C VAL A 202 15.39 -2.41 6.49
N TRP A 203 15.83 -1.13 6.59
CA TRP A 203 15.57 -0.15 5.53
C TRP A 203 16.39 -0.38 4.27
N GLU A 204 17.62 -0.91 4.37
CA GLU A 204 18.43 -1.33 3.23
C GLU A 204 17.81 -2.53 2.48
N THR A 205 17.00 -3.35 3.16
CA THR A 205 16.37 -4.54 2.58
C THR A 205 14.98 -4.26 2.00
N ILE A 206 14.10 -3.60 2.77
CA ILE A 206 12.68 -3.43 2.43
C ILE A 206 12.20 -1.97 2.44
N GLY A 207 13.08 -1.00 2.65
CA GLY A 207 12.76 0.43 2.66
C GLY A 207 12.47 0.98 1.28
N GLY A 208 11.84 2.17 1.24
CA GLY A 208 11.40 2.79 0.00
C GLY A 208 12.50 2.99 -1.04
N GLN A 209 13.69 3.42 -0.61
CA GLN A 209 14.81 3.58 -1.53
C GLN A 209 15.21 2.26 -2.22
N GLN A 210 15.27 1.17 -1.45
CA GLN A 210 15.56 -0.17 -1.98
C GLN A 210 14.46 -0.63 -2.95
N ARG A 211 13.20 -0.43 -2.58
CA ARG A 211 12.06 -0.88 -3.39
C ARG A 211 11.95 -0.12 -4.71
N VAL A 212 12.26 1.17 -4.72
CA VAL A 212 12.33 1.94 -5.98
C VAL A 212 13.53 1.51 -6.83
N ALA A 213 14.71 1.37 -6.22
CA ALA A 213 15.91 0.93 -6.94
C ALA A 213 15.76 -0.46 -7.58
N THR A 214 14.96 -1.36 -6.98
CA THR A 214 14.72 -2.71 -7.50
C THR A 214 13.42 -2.83 -8.32
N GLY A 215 12.74 -1.70 -8.62
CA GLY A 215 11.53 -1.67 -9.45
C GLY A 215 10.27 -2.26 -8.80
N VAL A 216 10.32 -2.55 -7.49
CA VAL A 216 9.13 -2.98 -6.71
C VAL A 216 8.21 -1.80 -6.42
N ALA A 217 8.77 -0.59 -6.31
CA ALA A 217 8.02 0.66 -6.27
C ALA A 217 8.48 1.58 -7.42
N ASP A 218 7.67 2.58 -7.75
CA ASP A 218 7.91 3.43 -8.93
C ASP A 218 8.46 4.80 -8.56
N VAL A 219 8.02 5.36 -7.43
CA VAL A 219 8.34 6.74 -7.03
C VAL A 219 8.78 6.79 -5.58
N LEU A 220 9.92 7.46 -5.33
CA LEU A 220 10.40 7.78 -3.99
C LEU A 220 10.12 9.26 -3.70
N VAL A 221 9.42 9.54 -2.60
CA VAL A 221 9.11 10.90 -2.14
C VAL A 221 9.55 11.10 -0.69
N GLU A 222 9.69 12.36 -0.29
CA GLU A 222 9.88 12.71 1.11
C GLU A 222 8.55 12.56 1.89
N ASP A 223 8.64 12.33 3.20
CA ASP A 223 7.48 12.31 4.11
C ASP A 223 6.95 13.75 4.30
N ASP A 224 6.22 14.19 3.28
CA ASP A 224 5.59 15.51 3.20
C ASP A 224 4.27 15.41 2.47
N VAL A 225 3.22 15.97 3.07
CA VAL A 225 1.84 15.90 2.55
C VAL A 225 1.75 16.42 1.11
N ALA A 226 2.37 17.57 0.83
CA ALA A 226 2.28 18.21 -0.49
C ALA A 226 3.01 17.39 -1.55
N MET A 227 4.18 16.81 -1.21
CA MET A 227 4.95 15.98 -2.13
C MET A 227 4.25 14.66 -2.45
N ILE A 228 3.63 14.02 -1.44
CA ILE A 228 2.86 12.79 -1.66
C ILE A 228 1.60 13.09 -2.49
N ALA A 229 0.87 14.17 -2.18
CA ALA A 229 -0.29 14.57 -2.94
C ALA A 229 0.04 14.85 -4.41
N GLU A 230 1.16 15.53 -4.67
CA GLU A 230 1.64 15.81 -6.04
C GLU A 230 2.03 14.52 -6.78
N ALA A 231 2.74 13.60 -6.11
CA ALA A 231 3.09 12.32 -6.70
C ALA A 231 1.86 11.47 -7.04
N VAL A 232 0.80 11.51 -6.19
CA VAL A 232 -0.48 10.84 -6.46
C VAL A 232 -1.17 11.44 -7.67
N ARG A 233 -1.26 12.77 -7.78
CA ARG A 233 -1.83 13.46 -8.94
C ARG A 233 -1.11 13.08 -10.23
N THR A 234 0.20 13.23 -10.24
CA THR A 234 1.05 12.83 -11.38
C THR A 234 0.84 11.37 -11.77
N ALA A 235 0.71 10.46 -10.79
CA ALA A 235 0.48 9.05 -11.05
C ALA A 235 -0.91 8.78 -11.66
N CYS A 236 -1.96 9.50 -11.22
CA CYS A 236 -3.30 9.42 -11.80
C CYS A 236 -3.33 9.97 -13.24
N GLU A 237 -2.72 11.13 -13.48
CA GLU A 237 -2.64 11.77 -14.81
C GLU A 237 -1.87 10.92 -15.82
N ALA A 238 -0.82 10.23 -15.39
CA ALA A 238 -0.03 9.33 -16.23
C ALA A 238 -0.83 8.14 -16.80
N GLY A 239 -2.04 7.89 -16.27
CA GLY A 239 -2.94 6.86 -16.76
C GLY A 239 -2.45 5.44 -16.53
N VAL A 240 -3.11 4.49 -17.22
CA VAL A 240 -2.78 3.06 -17.14
C VAL A 240 -1.43 2.82 -17.80
N PRO A 241 -0.46 2.15 -17.13
CA PRO A 241 0.83 1.83 -17.74
C PRO A 241 0.65 0.85 -18.91
N ALA A 242 1.54 0.93 -19.90
CA ALA A 242 1.54 0.00 -21.03
C ALA A 242 1.70 -1.46 -20.60
N GLU A 243 2.46 -1.68 -19.54
CA GLU A 243 2.67 -2.99 -18.93
C GLU A 243 2.68 -2.87 -17.40
N HIS A 244 1.89 -3.71 -16.74
CA HIS A 244 1.87 -3.78 -15.29
C HIS A 244 3.05 -4.61 -14.77
N ARG A 245 3.56 -4.27 -13.59
CA ARG A 245 4.66 -4.97 -12.90
C ARG A 245 4.45 -6.48 -12.85
N SER A 246 3.23 -6.93 -12.57
CA SER A 246 2.88 -8.35 -12.50
C SER A 246 2.96 -9.10 -13.84
N ALA A 247 3.08 -8.41 -14.97
CA ALA A 247 3.33 -9.03 -16.28
C ALA A 247 4.83 -9.23 -16.56
N GLN A 248 5.71 -8.57 -15.78
CA GLN A 248 7.17 -8.60 -15.94
C GLN A 248 7.84 -9.72 -15.14
N VAL A 249 7.14 -10.81 -14.82
CA VAL A 249 7.66 -11.91 -13.98
C VAL A 249 8.99 -12.44 -14.49
N GLY A 250 9.11 -12.72 -15.80
CA GLY A 250 10.33 -13.23 -16.39
C GLY A 250 11.55 -12.31 -16.23
N ARG A 251 11.34 -10.98 -16.20
CA ARG A 251 12.39 -10.00 -15.91
C ARG A 251 12.90 -10.12 -14.48
N TYR A 252 11.99 -10.27 -13.52
CA TYR A 252 12.36 -10.43 -12.10
C TYR A 252 13.02 -11.78 -11.86
N GLU A 253 12.52 -12.88 -12.46
CA GLU A 253 13.11 -14.21 -12.37
C GLU A 253 14.53 -14.24 -12.93
N ALA A 254 14.77 -13.63 -14.09
CA ALA A 254 16.09 -13.55 -14.70
C ALA A 254 17.09 -12.77 -13.81
N ARG A 255 16.64 -11.76 -13.08
CA ARG A 255 17.49 -11.04 -12.12
C ARG A 255 17.78 -11.87 -10.88
N LEU A 256 16.75 -12.50 -10.30
CA LEU A 256 16.90 -13.35 -9.12
C LEU A 256 17.82 -14.56 -9.41
N ALA A 257 17.78 -15.11 -10.61
CA ALA A 257 18.67 -16.21 -11.02
C ALA A 257 20.17 -15.83 -11.05
N ARG A 258 20.50 -14.53 -11.02
CA ARG A 258 21.89 -14.02 -10.94
C ARG A 258 22.44 -14.00 -9.51
N ILE A 259 21.58 -14.19 -8.49
CA ILE A 259 21.97 -14.15 -7.09
C ILE A 259 22.63 -15.48 -6.71
N ASN A 260 23.85 -15.42 -6.19
CA ASN A 260 24.51 -16.57 -5.56
C ASN A 260 24.07 -16.69 -4.09
N VAL A 261 23.08 -17.55 -3.83
CA VAL A 261 22.54 -17.76 -2.48
C VAL A 261 23.51 -18.41 -1.48
N SER A 262 24.70 -18.87 -1.96
CA SER A 262 25.73 -19.44 -1.09
C SER A 262 26.66 -18.39 -0.49
N GLU A 263 26.54 -17.13 -0.91
CA GLU A 263 27.33 -16.00 -0.42
C GLU A 263 26.43 -15.00 0.29
N PRO A 264 26.94 -14.27 1.31
CA PRO A 264 26.21 -13.17 1.90
C PRO A 264 25.79 -12.15 0.86
N PHE A 265 24.53 -11.79 0.85
CA PHE A 265 23.95 -10.88 -0.13
C PHE A 265 23.20 -9.75 0.56
N ASP A 266 23.60 -8.52 0.29
CA ASP A 266 23.05 -7.33 0.94
C ASP A 266 22.23 -6.43 -0.03
N GLY A 267 21.60 -5.41 0.52
CA GLY A 267 20.82 -4.45 -0.25
C GLY A 267 21.61 -3.73 -1.35
N PRO A 268 22.83 -3.23 -1.10
CA PRO A 268 23.71 -2.67 -2.12
C PRO A 268 24.03 -3.63 -3.26
N ALA A 269 24.37 -4.89 -2.96
CA ALA A 269 24.64 -5.91 -3.98
C ALA A 269 23.39 -6.20 -4.83
N LEU A 270 22.21 -6.23 -4.21
CA LEU A 270 20.94 -6.37 -4.93
C LEU A 270 20.72 -5.19 -5.90
N ARG A 271 20.94 -3.95 -5.47
CA ARG A 271 20.81 -2.79 -6.36
C ARG A 271 21.75 -2.86 -7.57
N ALA A 272 23.00 -3.26 -7.34
CA ALA A 272 23.97 -3.40 -8.41
C ALA A 272 23.50 -4.35 -9.52
N LEU A 273 22.83 -5.46 -9.16
CA LEU A 273 22.25 -6.38 -10.16
C LEU A 273 21.13 -5.73 -10.99
N TRP A 274 20.47 -4.71 -10.47
CA TRP A 274 19.40 -3.97 -11.18
C TRP A 274 19.95 -2.84 -12.04
N ASP A 275 21.10 -2.24 -11.68
CA ASP A 275 21.73 -1.15 -12.43
C ASP A 275 22.43 -1.64 -13.71
N ASP A 276 22.89 -2.91 -13.75
CA ASP A 276 23.59 -3.50 -14.90
C ASP A 276 22.71 -3.67 -16.17
N ASP A 277 21.39 -3.54 -16.06
CA ASP A 277 20.46 -3.74 -17.20
C ASP A 277 20.33 -2.48 -18.10
N GLY A 278 21.29 -1.52 -18.02
CA GLY A 278 21.46 -0.45 -19.01
C GLY A 278 20.17 0.29 -19.45
N GLY A 279 19.47 0.91 -18.51
CA GLY A 279 18.67 2.09 -18.87
C GLY A 279 17.32 1.89 -19.57
N GLU A 280 16.69 0.74 -19.58
CA GLU A 280 15.27 0.60 -19.91
C GLU A 280 14.42 0.72 -18.65
N ARG A 281 14.16 1.96 -18.23
CA ARG A 281 13.17 2.33 -17.22
C ARG A 281 11.90 2.82 -17.88
#